data_9f82eddff9b4b3cdd8e30d7948717aae
#
_entry.id   9f82eddff9b4b3cdd8e30d7948717aae
#
_cell.length_a   1.000
_cell.length_b   1.000
_cell.length_c   1.000
_cell.angle_alpha   90.00
_cell.angle_beta   90.00
_cell.angle_gamma   90.00
#
_symmetry.space_group_name_H-M   'P 1'
#
loop_
_entity.id
_entity.type
_entity.pdbx_description
1 polymer ?
#
loop_
_entity_poly.entity_id
_entity_poly.type
_entity_poly.pdbx_seq_one_letter_code
_entity_poly.pdbx_strand_id
1 'polypeptide(L)'
;PKKDLLSIDDLEGELSQLIDWGIRMKNDDGFADSFKPLDGMSIGSIYEKPSTRTRVSFEVGVSKLGGQPLTLLANDIQLGKSESIADTAAVLSRFMDGITYRCFGHSDVVELANHATVPVINALSDMHHPCQAAADLMTVKENENAVNGHVSWVGDGNNVLHDLMLACASLGIDIKYATPVGFEPSPDVVARAASIASDRGSSIISTNDPVEAVSDAGVVYTDVFVSMGEEGMKGKIQSFDGFQVNEDLVAHADPDYLFMHCLPAHRGEEVTDGVIDSRNSVVFDQAENRMWAQMSLLTRLCNEAAWHTYNELY
;
A
#
# COMPACT_ATOMS: atom_id res chain seq x y z
N PRO A 1 24.82 -2.61 -0.69
CA PRO A 1 24.03 -2.74 0.52
C PRO A 1 22.59 -3.09 0.14
N LYS A 2 21.94 -3.95 0.95
CA LYS A 2 20.52 -4.27 0.73
C LYS A 2 19.67 -2.99 0.81
N LYS A 3 18.53 -2.99 0.15
CA LYS A 3 17.51 -1.95 0.25
C LYS A 3 16.25 -2.55 0.86
N ASP A 4 15.72 -1.92 1.91
CA ASP A 4 14.47 -2.32 2.55
C ASP A 4 13.33 -1.41 2.07
N LEU A 5 12.09 -1.84 2.30
CA LEU A 5 10.88 -1.06 2.07
C LEU A 5 10.05 -1.06 3.34
N LEU A 6 10.19 -0.05 4.18
CA LEU A 6 9.48 0.08 5.44
C LEU A 6 8.30 1.06 5.34
N SER A 7 8.46 2.13 4.54
CA SER A 7 7.43 3.07 4.11
C SER A 7 7.61 3.38 2.62
N ILE A 8 6.60 3.94 1.95
CA ILE A 8 6.64 4.11 0.49
C ILE A 8 7.69 5.13 0.04
N ASP A 9 8.05 6.09 0.87
CA ASP A 9 9.08 7.09 0.61
C ASP A 9 10.51 6.52 0.62
N ASP A 10 10.73 5.28 1.07
CA ASP A 10 11.98 4.55 0.85
C ASP A 10 12.28 4.33 -0.65
N LEU A 11 11.26 4.49 -1.50
CA LEU A 11 11.35 4.39 -2.96
C LEU A 11 11.44 5.76 -3.64
N GLU A 12 11.87 6.79 -2.92
CA GLU A 12 11.98 8.14 -3.48
C GLU A 12 12.80 8.14 -4.77
N GLY A 13 12.20 8.73 -5.83
CA GLY A 13 12.78 8.77 -7.17
C GLY A 13 12.57 7.51 -8.02
N GLU A 14 12.17 6.38 -7.44
CA GLU A 14 11.97 5.11 -8.17
C GLU A 14 10.49 4.70 -8.29
N LEU A 15 9.59 5.29 -7.49
CA LEU A 15 8.19 4.87 -7.41
C LEU A 15 7.47 4.91 -8.76
N SER A 16 7.66 5.97 -9.55
CA SER A 16 7.04 6.08 -10.89
C SER A 16 7.47 4.92 -11.79
N GLN A 17 8.76 4.60 -11.82
CA GLN A 17 9.30 3.52 -12.63
C GLN A 17 8.81 2.15 -12.16
N LEU A 18 8.69 1.95 -10.84
CA LEU A 18 8.14 0.73 -10.25
C LEU A 18 6.68 0.50 -10.66
N ILE A 19 5.89 1.57 -10.69
CA ILE A 19 4.51 1.55 -11.16
C ILE A 19 4.45 1.18 -12.65
N ASP A 20 5.27 1.81 -13.48
CA ASP A 20 5.33 1.52 -14.93
C ASP A 20 5.69 0.07 -15.21
N TRP A 21 6.59 -0.49 -14.41
CA TRP A 21 6.95 -1.90 -14.46
C TRP A 21 5.78 -2.82 -14.14
N GLY A 22 5.05 -2.51 -13.06
CA GLY A 22 3.85 -3.25 -12.66
C GLY A 22 2.79 -3.25 -13.77
N ILE A 23 2.51 -2.08 -14.35
CA ILE A 23 1.56 -1.90 -15.46
C ILE A 23 2.01 -2.73 -16.69
N ARG A 24 3.29 -2.69 -17.00
CA ARG A 24 3.83 -3.46 -18.13
C ARG A 24 3.72 -4.96 -17.91
N MET A 25 4.11 -5.47 -16.73
CA MET A 25 3.96 -6.89 -16.42
C MET A 25 2.51 -7.35 -16.49
N LYS A 26 1.56 -6.49 -16.14
CA LYS A 26 0.12 -6.76 -16.23
C LYS A 26 -0.36 -6.87 -17.67
N ASN A 27 0.15 -6.02 -18.56
CA ASN A 27 -0.38 -5.84 -19.92
C ASN A 27 0.41 -6.58 -21.01
N ASP A 28 1.57 -7.15 -20.69
CA ASP A 28 2.43 -7.89 -21.64
C ASP A 28 2.62 -9.34 -21.18
N ASP A 29 1.73 -10.23 -21.65
CA ASP A 29 1.76 -11.65 -21.30
C ASP A 29 3.09 -12.32 -21.69
N GLY A 30 3.66 -11.95 -22.84
CA GLY A 30 4.93 -12.51 -23.32
C GLY A 30 6.09 -12.13 -22.42
N PHE A 31 6.09 -10.92 -21.89
CA PHE A 31 7.07 -10.46 -20.92
C PHE A 31 6.90 -11.18 -19.57
N ALA A 32 5.71 -11.19 -19.02
CA ALA A 32 5.40 -11.83 -17.75
C ALA A 32 5.73 -13.34 -17.76
N ASP A 33 5.58 -14.00 -18.90
CA ASP A 33 5.87 -15.43 -19.05
C ASP A 33 7.37 -15.72 -19.14
N SER A 34 8.16 -14.83 -19.76
CA SER A 34 9.60 -15.02 -19.99
C SER A 34 10.48 -14.45 -18.88
N PHE A 35 10.01 -13.43 -18.18
CA PHE A 35 10.76 -12.71 -17.15
C PHE A 35 10.65 -13.40 -15.79
N LYS A 36 11.73 -14.07 -15.35
CA LYS A 36 11.80 -14.83 -14.10
C LYS A 36 12.93 -14.31 -13.19
N PRO A 37 12.84 -13.05 -12.70
CA PRO A 37 13.91 -12.43 -11.93
C PRO A 37 14.18 -13.08 -10.58
N LEU A 38 13.26 -13.87 -10.05
CA LEU A 38 13.42 -14.58 -8.77
C LEU A 38 13.71 -16.08 -8.96
N ASP A 39 14.12 -16.51 -10.16
CA ASP A 39 14.47 -17.93 -10.38
C ASP A 39 15.59 -18.39 -9.44
N GLY A 40 15.34 -19.48 -8.73
CA GLY A 40 16.22 -20.02 -7.69
C GLY A 40 16.21 -19.29 -6.34
N MET A 41 15.41 -18.22 -6.19
CA MET A 41 15.28 -17.46 -4.94
C MET A 41 14.11 -17.92 -4.10
N SER A 42 14.25 -17.81 -2.76
CA SER A 42 13.19 -18.09 -1.79
C SER A 42 12.78 -16.80 -1.06
N ILE A 43 11.50 -16.49 -1.06
CA ILE A 43 10.94 -15.32 -0.38
C ILE A 43 10.06 -15.77 0.78
N GLY A 44 10.45 -15.40 1.99
CA GLY A 44 9.70 -15.69 3.21
C GLY A 44 8.69 -14.58 3.53
N SER A 45 7.46 -14.95 3.81
CA SER A 45 6.40 -14.01 4.19
C SER A 45 5.88 -14.32 5.58
N ILE A 46 6.14 -13.43 6.54
CA ILE A 46 5.74 -13.57 7.95
C ILE A 46 4.42 -12.83 8.17
N TYR A 47 3.47 -13.49 8.83
CA TYR A 47 2.13 -12.92 9.12
C TYR A 47 1.77 -13.06 10.59
N GLU A 48 1.63 -11.93 11.30
CA GLU A 48 1.06 -11.85 12.64
C GLU A 48 -0.46 -11.67 12.61
N LYS A 49 -0.97 -11.04 11.54
CA LYS A 49 -2.41 -10.80 11.34
C LYS A 49 -2.92 -11.61 10.16
N PRO A 50 -4.16 -12.12 10.21
CA PRO A 50 -4.80 -12.74 9.05
C PRO A 50 -4.79 -11.80 7.83
N SER A 51 -4.57 -12.35 6.66
CA SER A 51 -4.60 -11.59 5.42
C SER A 51 -4.86 -12.49 4.22
N THR A 52 -5.94 -12.25 3.51
CA THR A 52 -6.23 -12.96 2.26
C THR A 52 -5.47 -12.33 1.10
N ARG A 53 -5.68 -11.02 0.87
CA ARG A 53 -5.12 -10.29 -0.29
C ARG A 53 -3.60 -10.25 -0.25
N THR A 54 -3.00 -9.84 0.86
CA THR A 54 -1.54 -9.73 0.99
C THR A 54 -0.87 -11.10 0.82
N ARG A 55 -1.41 -12.13 1.48
CA ARG A 55 -0.85 -13.48 1.40
C ARG A 55 -0.91 -14.02 -0.03
N VAL A 56 -2.10 -14.05 -0.62
CA VAL A 56 -2.28 -14.62 -1.96
C VAL A 56 -1.51 -13.85 -3.02
N SER A 57 -1.50 -12.51 -2.96
CA SER A 57 -0.78 -11.70 -3.94
C SER A 57 0.74 -11.88 -3.87
N PHE A 58 1.32 -12.04 -2.68
CA PHE A 58 2.75 -12.36 -2.56
C PHE A 58 3.06 -13.79 -3.00
N GLU A 59 2.30 -14.79 -2.55
CA GLU A 59 2.53 -16.19 -2.95
C GLU A 59 2.46 -16.36 -4.47
N VAL A 60 1.42 -15.82 -5.11
CA VAL A 60 1.26 -15.90 -6.56
C VAL A 60 2.29 -15.05 -7.29
N GLY A 61 2.55 -13.83 -6.81
CA GLY A 61 3.52 -12.92 -7.41
C GLY A 61 4.93 -13.49 -7.42
N VAL A 62 5.41 -14.02 -6.29
CA VAL A 62 6.72 -14.69 -6.19
C VAL A 62 6.80 -15.89 -7.14
N SER A 63 5.75 -16.72 -7.19
CA SER A 63 5.70 -17.87 -8.11
C SER A 63 5.73 -17.44 -9.58
N LYS A 64 5.01 -16.38 -9.96
CA LYS A 64 5.03 -15.83 -11.32
C LYS A 64 6.41 -15.32 -11.71
N LEU A 65 7.16 -14.74 -10.77
CA LEU A 65 8.54 -14.29 -10.98
C LEU A 65 9.59 -15.42 -10.96
N GLY A 66 9.17 -16.68 -10.82
CA GLY A 66 10.04 -17.87 -10.82
C GLY A 66 10.61 -18.22 -9.45
N GLY A 67 10.26 -17.48 -8.39
CA GLY A 67 10.73 -17.74 -7.03
C GLY A 67 9.89 -18.76 -6.27
N GLN A 68 10.41 -19.17 -5.11
CA GLN A 68 9.74 -20.04 -4.15
C GLN A 68 9.12 -19.20 -3.02
N PRO A 69 7.78 -19.08 -2.91
CA PRO A 69 7.17 -18.42 -1.76
C PRO A 69 7.13 -19.35 -0.55
N LEU A 70 7.41 -18.80 0.62
CA LEU A 70 7.33 -19.50 1.91
C LEU A 70 6.48 -18.67 2.87
N THR A 71 5.32 -19.20 3.26
CA THR A 71 4.44 -18.53 4.22
C THR A 71 4.74 -19.00 5.64
N LEU A 72 5.01 -18.04 6.53
CA LEU A 72 5.32 -18.23 7.93
C LEU A 72 4.25 -17.54 8.79
N LEU A 73 3.36 -18.31 9.39
CA LEU A 73 2.39 -17.77 10.34
C LEU A 73 3.04 -17.60 11.71
N ALA A 74 2.86 -16.46 12.35
CA ALA A 74 3.48 -16.17 13.66
C ALA A 74 3.13 -17.21 14.74
N ASN A 75 1.99 -17.90 14.60
CA ASN A 75 1.60 -18.98 15.51
C ASN A 75 2.39 -20.28 15.29
N ASP A 76 2.99 -20.45 14.12
CA ASP A 76 3.73 -21.66 13.75
C ASP A 76 5.25 -21.49 13.91
N ILE A 77 5.71 -20.25 14.19
CA ILE A 77 7.12 -19.90 14.39
C ILE A 77 7.37 -19.34 15.78
N GLN A 78 8.63 -19.17 16.15
CA GLN A 78 9.05 -18.75 17.49
C GLN A 78 9.16 -17.22 17.67
N LEU A 79 8.92 -16.46 16.61
CA LEU A 79 9.10 -15.01 16.55
C LEU A 79 8.39 -14.29 17.70
N GLY A 80 9.16 -13.49 18.47
CA GLY A 80 8.65 -12.69 19.58
C GLY A 80 8.15 -13.51 20.79
N LYS A 81 8.33 -14.84 20.79
CA LYS A 81 7.94 -15.73 21.90
C LYS A 81 9.15 -16.26 22.63
N SER A 82 9.85 -17.24 22.07
CA SER A 82 11.07 -17.83 22.60
C SER A 82 12.32 -17.45 21.80
N GLU A 83 12.16 -16.76 20.69
CA GLU A 83 13.23 -16.25 19.85
C GLU A 83 13.05 -14.74 19.60
N SER A 84 14.12 -13.98 19.70
CA SER A 84 14.09 -12.54 19.42
C SER A 84 13.87 -12.26 17.92
N ILE A 85 13.32 -11.07 17.59
CA ILE A 85 13.20 -10.64 16.19
C ILE A 85 14.57 -10.60 15.52
N ALA A 86 15.61 -10.15 16.24
CA ALA A 86 16.98 -10.10 15.76
C ALA A 86 17.53 -11.49 15.39
N ASP A 87 17.35 -12.50 16.26
CA ASP A 87 17.79 -13.87 15.98
C ASP A 87 17.03 -14.50 14.83
N THR A 88 15.71 -14.31 14.79
CA THR A 88 14.87 -14.77 13.68
C THR A 88 15.34 -14.15 12.36
N ALA A 89 15.61 -12.83 12.33
CA ALA A 89 16.12 -12.14 11.15
C ALA A 89 17.45 -12.71 10.68
N ALA A 90 18.40 -12.94 11.61
CA ALA A 90 19.71 -13.48 11.31
C ALA A 90 19.64 -14.91 10.76
N VAL A 91 18.75 -15.76 11.31
CA VAL A 91 18.55 -17.14 10.84
C VAL A 91 17.88 -17.16 9.48
N LEU A 92 16.74 -16.46 9.32
CA LEU A 92 16.00 -16.47 8.06
C LEU A 92 16.81 -15.90 6.90
N SER A 93 17.65 -14.90 7.15
CA SER A 93 18.56 -14.34 6.13
C SER A 93 19.59 -15.33 5.58
N ARG A 94 19.77 -16.50 6.21
CA ARG A 94 20.65 -17.57 5.73
C ARG A 94 19.94 -18.59 4.85
N PHE A 95 18.62 -18.55 4.83
CA PHE A 95 17.77 -19.48 4.08
C PHE A 95 17.03 -18.81 2.93
N MET A 96 16.82 -17.51 3.02
CA MET A 96 15.94 -16.74 2.14
C MET A 96 16.67 -15.58 1.48
N ASP A 97 16.19 -15.16 0.33
CA ASP A 97 16.72 -14.06 -0.46
C ASP A 97 15.96 -12.74 -0.24
N GLY A 98 14.81 -12.81 0.41
CA GLY A 98 14.00 -11.66 0.83
C GLY A 98 12.95 -12.06 1.85
N ILE A 99 12.53 -11.11 2.67
CA ILE A 99 11.53 -11.31 3.73
C ILE A 99 10.46 -10.26 3.61
N THR A 100 9.18 -10.66 3.61
CA THR A 100 8.06 -9.75 3.79
C THR A 100 7.47 -9.95 5.18
N TYR A 101 7.09 -8.87 5.85
CA TYR A 101 6.58 -8.95 7.22
C TYR A 101 5.31 -8.12 7.40
N ARG A 102 4.22 -8.78 7.76
CA ARG A 102 2.96 -8.17 8.19
C ARG A 102 2.85 -8.28 9.69
N CYS A 103 3.10 -7.20 10.39
CA CYS A 103 3.23 -7.14 11.86
C CYS A 103 2.14 -6.28 12.52
N PHE A 104 2.10 -6.32 13.84
CA PHE A 104 1.29 -5.40 14.63
C PHE A 104 1.99 -4.05 14.77
N GLY A 105 3.21 -4.01 15.29
CA GLY A 105 3.95 -2.79 15.53
C GLY A 105 4.97 -2.49 14.42
N HIS A 106 5.06 -1.25 13.97
CA HIS A 106 6.05 -0.84 12.99
C HIS A 106 7.50 -1.03 13.48
N SER A 107 7.73 -0.88 14.79
CA SER A 107 9.03 -1.16 15.42
C SER A 107 9.56 -2.56 15.12
N ASP A 108 8.66 -3.54 14.98
CA ASP A 108 9.05 -4.95 14.80
C ASP A 108 9.60 -5.19 13.40
N VAL A 109 8.99 -4.61 12.36
CA VAL A 109 9.54 -4.71 11.00
C VAL A 109 10.82 -3.90 10.85
N VAL A 110 10.96 -2.77 11.55
CA VAL A 110 12.20 -1.99 11.62
C VAL A 110 13.30 -2.80 12.29
N GLU A 111 13.02 -3.46 13.42
CA GLU A 111 13.99 -4.32 14.10
C GLU A 111 14.43 -5.50 13.20
N LEU A 112 13.45 -6.16 12.54
CA LEU A 112 13.75 -7.24 11.60
C LEU A 112 14.65 -6.74 10.46
N ALA A 113 14.36 -5.58 9.89
CA ALA A 113 15.17 -4.99 8.83
C ALA A 113 16.60 -4.66 9.28
N ASN A 114 16.77 -4.15 10.49
CA ASN A 114 18.08 -3.81 11.03
C ASN A 114 19.00 -5.03 11.22
N HIS A 115 18.43 -6.21 11.44
CA HIS A 115 19.18 -7.45 11.71
C HIS A 115 19.22 -8.43 10.54
N ALA A 116 18.34 -8.29 9.56
CA ALA A 116 18.37 -9.09 8.34
C ALA A 116 19.51 -8.66 7.41
N THR A 117 20.11 -9.63 6.70
CA THR A 117 21.10 -9.38 5.65
C THR A 117 20.51 -9.41 4.24
N VAL A 118 19.25 -9.75 4.13
CA VAL A 118 18.45 -9.74 2.89
C VAL A 118 17.41 -8.62 2.95
N PRO A 119 16.83 -8.16 1.81
CA PRO A 119 15.78 -7.15 1.79
C PRO A 119 14.59 -7.52 2.67
N VAL A 120 14.08 -6.53 3.41
CA VAL A 120 12.85 -6.64 4.20
C VAL A 120 11.80 -5.69 3.64
N ILE A 121 10.60 -6.22 3.40
CA ILE A 121 9.46 -5.49 2.86
C ILE A 121 8.35 -5.46 3.92
N ASN A 122 7.95 -4.26 4.31
CA ASN A 122 6.77 -4.05 5.15
C ASN A 122 5.50 -4.41 4.35
N ALA A 123 4.91 -5.56 4.65
CA ALA A 123 3.66 -6.00 4.04
C ALA A 123 2.41 -5.35 4.66
N LEU A 124 2.53 -4.79 5.83
CA LEU A 124 1.67 -3.89 6.61
C LEU A 124 2.16 -3.82 8.05
N SER A 125 2.19 -2.64 8.62
CA SER A 125 2.31 -2.37 10.05
C SER A 125 1.20 -1.41 10.51
N ASP A 126 1.17 -1.05 11.80
CA ASP A 126 0.25 -0.04 12.31
C ASP A 126 0.49 1.36 11.72
N MET A 127 1.72 1.66 11.28
CA MET A 127 2.11 2.97 10.77
C MET A 127 2.12 3.07 9.24
N HIS A 128 2.42 1.97 8.53
CA HIS A 128 2.69 1.99 7.10
C HIS A 128 2.13 0.79 6.34
N HIS A 129 1.71 1.03 5.09
CA HIS A 129 1.29 0.00 4.14
C HIS A 129 1.81 0.29 2.72
N PRO A 130 3.14 0.27 2.50
CA PRO A 130 3.75 0.70 1.24
C PRO A 130 3.30 -0.10 0.01
N CYS A 131 3.07 -1.41 0.18
CA CYS A 131 2.58 -2.25 -0.91
C CYS A 131 1.16 -1.88 -1.38
N GLN A 132 0.34 -1.33 -0.49
CA GLN A 132 -0.98 -0.82 -0.85
C GLN A 132 -0.84 0.48 -1.64
N ALA A 133 -0.08 1.44 -1.14
CA ALA A 133 0.11 2.72 -1.80
C ALA A 133 0.70 2.57 -3.22
N ALA A 134 1.65 1.65 -3.42
CA ALA A 134 2.17 1.35 -4.75
C ALA A 134 1.07 0.85 -5.71
N ALA A 135 0.18 -0.03 -5.24
CA ALA A 135 -0.96 -0.52 -6.02
C ALA A 135 -2.01 0.56 -6.28
N ASP A 136 -2.24 1.43 -5.29
CA ASP A 136 -3.18 2.55 -5.42
C ASP A 136 -2.76 3.50 -6.52
N LEU A 137 -1.50 3.95 -6.50
CA LEU A 137 -0.98 4.86 -7.51
C LEU A 137 -0.80 4.18 -8.88
N MET A 138 -0.56 2.87 -8.92
CA MET A 138 -0.64 2.09 -10.14
C MET A 138 -2.04 2.14 -10.75
N THR A 139 -3.09 1.98 -9.93
CA THR A 139 -4.48 2.04 -10.37
C THR A 139 -4.86 3.44 -10.87
N VAL A 140 -4.42 4.48 -10.16
CA VAL A 140 -4.62 5.88 -10.60
C VAL A 140 -3.94 6.10 -11.96
N LYS A 141 -2.70 5.62 -12.13
CA LYS A 141 -1.94 5.79 -13.38
C LYS A 141 -2.56 5.04 -14.56
N GLU A 142 -3.06 3.84 -14.36
CA GLU A 142 -3.80 3.10 -15.41
C GLU A 142 -5.03 3.86 -15.92
N ASN A 143 -5.58 4.76 -15.10
CA ASN A 143 -6.76 5.58 -15.41
C ASN A 143 -6.44 7.08 -15.56
N GLU A 144 -5.17 7.47 -15.71
CA GLU A 144 -4.72 8.88 -15.71
C GLU A 144 -5.44 9.78 -16.73
N ASN A 145 -5.89 9.21 -17.86
CA ASN A 145 -6.64 9.96 -18.87
C ASN A 145 -8.09 10.27 -18.46
N ALA A 146 -8.61 9.60 -17.43
CA ALA A 146 -9.96 9.81 -16.89
C ALA A 146 -9.94 10.58 -15.57
N VAL A 147 -8.79 10.63 -14.89
CA VAL A 147 -8.65 11.29 -13.57
C VAL A 147 -8.36 12.76 -13.76
N ASN A 148 -9.26 13.61 -13.29
CA ASN A 148 -9.08 15.05 -13.20
C ASN A 148 -9.07 15.49 -11.74
N GLY A 149 -8.26 16.49 -11.38
CA GLY A 149 -8.22 17.02 -10.02
C GLY A 149 -7.28 16.24 -9.09
N HIS A 150 -7.60 16.23 -7.83
CA HIS A 150 -6.77 15.69 -6.75
C HIS A 150 -7.25 14.31 -6.27
N VAL A 151 -6.41 13.63 -5.51
CA VAL A 151 -6.81 12.45 -4.72
C VAL A 151 -7.47 12.94 -3.44
N SER A 152 -8.67 12.44 -3.16
CA SER A 152 -9.39 12.71 -1.91
C SER A 152 -9.42 11.48 -1.02
N TRP A 153 -9.17 11.69 0.28
CA TRP A 153 -9.37 10.68 1.30
C TRP A 153 -10.45 11.11 2.29
N VAL A 154 -11.34 10.20 2.66
CA VAL A 154 -12.37 10.44 3.69
C VAL A 154 -12.38 9.28 4.66
N GLY A 155 -12.05 9.53 5.92
CA GLY A 155 -12.06 8.47 6.94
C GLY A 155 -11.00 8.62 8.01
N ASP A 156 -10.51 7.50 8.53
CA ASP A 156 -9.49 7.45 9.59
C ASP A 156 -8.11 7.85 9.08
N GLY A 157 -7.35 8.57 9.92
CA GLY A 157 -5.96 8.92 9.65
C GLY A 157 -5.00 7.75 9.88
N ASN A 158 -5.23 6.64 9.21
CA ASN A 158 -4.56 5.37 9.44
C ASN A 158 -3.30 5.15 8.57
N ASN A 159 -2.71 3.96 8.67
CA ASN A 159 -1.52 3.55 7.96
C ASN A 159 -1.68 3.57 6.42
N VAL A 160 -2.89 3.38 5.89
CA VAL A 160 -3.15 3.45 4.44
C VAL A 160 -3.04 4.90 3.97
N LEU A 161 -3.68 5.85 4.69
CA LEU A 161 -3.56 7.28 4.40
C LEU A 161 -2.11 7.75 4.51
N HIS A 162 -1.34 7.25 5.48
CA HIS A 162 0.06 7.63 5.64
C HIS A 162 0.87 7.40 4.36
N ASP A 163 0.87 6.18 3.83
CA ASP A 163 1.63 5.88 2.62
C ASP A 163 0.98 6.44 1.35
N LEU A 164 -0.35 6.60 1.32
CA LEU A 164 -1.00 7.28 0.20
C LEU A 164 -0.54 8.74 0.08
N MET A 165 -0.45 9.48 1.19
CA MET A 165 0.08 10.87 1.19
C MET A 165 1.54 10.92 0.73
N LEU A 166 2.40 10.03 1.25
CA LEU A 166 3.81 9.96 0.86
C LEU A 166 3.98 9.60 -0.62
N ALA A 167 3.16 8.67 -1.13
CA ALA A 167 3.19 8.26 -2.53
C ALA A 167 2.70 9.38 -3.46
N CYS A 168 1.58 10.03 -3.12
CA CYS A 168 1.07 11.19 -3.86
C CYS A 168 2.13 12.30 -3.91
N ALA A 169 2.71 12.64 -2.76
CA ALA A 169 3.79 13.63 -2.66
C ALA A 169 4.98 13.27 -3.56
N SER A 170 5.45 12.02 -3.52
CA SER A 170 6.59 11.54 -4.32
C SER A 170 6.36 11.63 -5.84
N LEU A 171 5.10 11.51 -6.26
CA LEU A 171 4.70 11.60 -7.68
C LEU A 171 4.22 12.99 -8.10
N GLY A 172 4.21 13.98 -7.20
CA GLY A 172 3.72 15.34 -7.50
C GLY A 172 2.21 15.41 -7.69
N ILE A 173 1.46 14.55 -7.01
CA ILE A 173 -0.01 14.48 -7.06
C ILE A 173 -0.58 15.20 -5.83
N ASP A 174 -1.54 16.09 -6.05
CA ASP A 174 -2.27 16.76 -4.96
C ASP A 174 -3.16 15.76 -4.21
N ILE A 175 -3.14 15.83 -2.88
CA ILE A 175 -4.04 15.07 -2.03
C ILE A 175 -4.74 15.97 -1.01
N LYS A 176 -6.04 15.76 -0.85
CA LYS A 176 -6.85 16.40 0.17
C LYS A 176 -7.51 15.34 1.04
N TYR A 177 -7.37 15.42 2.35
CA TYR A 177 -7.95 14.42 3.24
C TYR A 177 -8.86 15.03 4.30
N ALA A 178 -9.98 14.35 4.57
CA ALA A 178 -10.88 14.66 5.66
C ALA A 178 -10.85 13.55 6.71
N THR A 179 -10.51 13.92 7.94
CA THR A 179 -10.54 13.04 9.11
C THR A 179 -11.33 13.69 10.23
N PRO A 180 -12.06 12.91 11.07
CA PRO A 180 -12.67 13.45 12.27
C PRO A 180 -11.61 14.00 13.23
N VAL A 181 -11.98 15.00 14.03
CA VAL A 181 -11.11 15.53 15.09
C VAL A 181 -10.72 14.42 16.06
N GLY A 182 -9.42 14.27 16.30
CA GLY A 182 -8.85 13.21 17.16
C GLY A 182 -8.51 11.91 16.41
N PHE A 183 -8.74 11.86 15.10
CA PHE A 183 -8.39 10.75 14.23
C PHE A 183 -7.54 11.18 13.03
N GLU A 184 -6.75 12.23 13.25
CA GLU A 184 -5.81 12.75 12.25
C GLU A 184 -4.64 11.76 12.03
N PRO A 185 -4.02 11.77 10.82
CA PRO A 185 -2.81 11.00 10.58
C PRO A 185 -1.64 11.47 11.44
N SER A 186 -0.62 10.64 11.57
CA SER A 186 0.60 10.95 12.31
C SER A 186 1.21 12.29 11.86
N PRO A 187 1.43 13.26 12.78
CA PRO A 187 2.04 14.54 12.43
C PRO A 187 3.41 14.41 11.77
N ASP A 188 4.21 13.42 12.15
CA ASP A 188 5.53 13.18 11.57
C ASP A 188 5.43 12.74 10.10
N VAL A 189 4.44 11.89 9.79
CA VAL A 189 4.18 11.45 8.41
C VAL A 189 3.65 12.62 7.57
N VAL A 190 2.74 13.42 8.11
CA VAL A 190 2.22 14.62 7.44
C VAL A 190 3.36 15.59 7.13
N ALA A 191 4.25 15.83 8.08
CA ALA A 191 5.40 16.72 7.88
C ALA A 191 6.36 16.20 6.78
N ARG A 192 6.63 14.89 6.75
CA ARG A 192 7.43 14.26 5.69
C ARG A 192 6.76 14.42 4.33
N ALA A 193 5.46 14.06 4.24
CA ALA A 193 4.70 14.17 3.00
C ALA A 193 4.66 15.63 2.49
N ALA A 194 4.45 16.61 3.37
CA ALA A 194 4.43 18.01 3.01
C ALA A 194 5.80 18.50 2.50
N SER A 195 6.90 18.02 3.09
CA SER A 195 8.26 18.35 2.60
C SER A 195 8.48 17.81 1.19
N ILE A 196 8.18 16.53 0.94
CA ILE A 196 8.30 15.89 -0.38
C ILE A 196 7.41 16.60 -1.41
N ALA A 197 6.16 16.89 -1.04
CA ALA A 197 5.21 17.58 -1.91
C ALA A 197 5.69 18.96 -2.33
N SER A 198 6.28 19.73 -1.39
CA SER A 198 6.88 21.03 -1.69
C SER A 198 7.98 20.94 -2.73
N ASP A 199 8.84 19.92 -2.65
CA ASP A 199 9.93 19.70 -3.60
C ASP A 199 9.42 19.23 -4.98
N ARG A 200 8.25 18.61 -5.03
CA ARG A 200 7.63 18.09 -6.26
C ARG A 200 6.55 19.00 -6.85
N GLY A 201 6.21 20.09 -6.18
CA GLY A 201 5.21 21.07 -6.63
C GLY A 201 3.76 20.60 -6.46
N SER A 202 3.49 19.73 -5.50
CA SER A 202 2.15 19.29 -5.13
C SER A 202 1.77 19.75 -3.71
N SER A 203 0.54 19.47 -3.30
CA SER A 203 -0.02 19.92 -2.02
C SER A 203 -0.63 18.78 -1.22
N ILE A 204 -0.47 18.88 0.12
CA ILE A 204 -1.12 17.99 1.10
C ILE A 204 -2.06 18.87 1.92
N ILE A 205 -3.36 18.72 1.77
CA ILE A 205 -4.37 19.58 2.40
C ILE A 205 -5.22 18.75 3.36
N SER A 206 -5.33 19.23 4.61
CA SER A 206 -6.18 18.62 5.63
C SER A 206 -7.44 19.43 5.86
N THR A 207 -8.55 18.73 6.10
CA THR A 207 -9.81 19.33 6.54
C THR A 207 -10.53 18.35 7.49
N ASN A 208 -11.57 18.84 8.16
CA ASN A 208 -12.52 17.98 8.89
C ASN A 208 -13.88 17.90 8.16
N ASP A 209 -13.99 18.47 6.96
CA ASP A 209 -15.20 18.47 6.14
C ASP A 209 -15.04 17.53 4.94
N PRO A 210 -15.75 16.38 4.92
CA PRO A 210 -15.73 15.45 3.79
C PRO A 210 -16.13 16.09 2.46
N VAL A 211 -17.09 17.03 2.45
CA VAL A 211 -17.52 17.72 1.23
C VAL A 211 -16.40 18.58 0.67
N GLU A 212 -15.68 19.30 1.52
CA GLU A 212 -14.52 20.09 1.10
C GLU A 212 -13.41 19.19 0.51
N ALA A 213 -13.18 18.01 1.12
CA ALA A 213 -12.16 17.10 0.63
C ALA A 213 -12.51 16.49 -0.74
N VAL A 214 -13.79 16.17 -0.96
CA VAL A 214 -14.25 15.46 -2.16
C VAL A 214 -14.57 16.41 -3.32
N SER A 215 -14.80 17.71 -3.06
CA SER A 215 -15.16 18.68 -4.10
C SER A 215 -14.14 18.72 -5.24
N ASP A 216 -14.60 18.43 -6.46
CA ASP A 216 -13.80 18.34 -7.69
C ASP A 216 -12.68 17.29 -7.65
N ALA A 217 -12.76 16.28 -6.77
CA ALA A 217 -11.78 15.21 -6.69
C ALA A 217 -11.90 14.25 -7.88
N GLY A 218 -10.76 13.87 -8.46
CA GLY A 218 -10.70 12.82 -9.49
C GLY A 218 -10.59 11.41 -8.90
N VAL A 219 -10.24 11.30 -7.63
CA VAL A 219 -10.22 10.04 -6.88
C VAL A 219 -10.86 10.26 -5.51
N VAL A 220 -11.78 9.38 -5.13
CA VAL A 220 -12.39 9.34 -3.80
C VAL A 220 -12.02 8.01 -3.15
N TYR A 221 -11.24 8.08 -2.06
CA TYR A 221 -10.73 6.91 -1.37
C TYR A 221 -11.19 6.90 0.09
N THR A 222 -11.60 5.73 0.57
CA THR A 222 -11.89 5.49 2.00
C THR A 222 -11.40 4.12 2.43
N ASP A 223 -11.33 3.91 3.73
CA ASP A 223 -11.01 2.64 4.37
C ASP A 223 -11.89 2.45 5.62
N VAL A 224 -11.87 1.25 6.19
CA VAL A 224 -12.64 0.92 7.40
C VAL A 224 -12.38 1.93 8.52
N PHE A 225 -13.42 2.33 9.24
CA PHE A 225 -13.28 3.25 10.38
C PHE A 225 -12.62 2.59 11.59
N VAL A 226 -12.76 1.28 11.73
CA VAL A 226 -12.14 0.49 12.79
C VAL A 226 -11.20 -0.51 12.15
N SER A 227 -9.90 -0.25 12.30
CA SER A 227 -8.86 -1.11 11.74
C SER A 227 -8.70 -2.40 12.53
N MET A 228 -8.07 -3.39 11.92
CA MET A 228 -7.79 -4.70 12.53
C MET A 228 -6.86 -4.54 13.74
N GLY A 229 -7.34 -4.94 14.92
CA GLY A 229 -6.67 -4.75 16.22
C GLY A 229 -7.27 -3.62 17.07
N GLU A 230 -8.22 -2.86 16.53
CA GLU A 230 -8.92 -1.77 17.24
C GLU A 230 -10.37 -2.14 17.64
N GLU A 231 -10.78 -3.39 17.46
CA GLU A 231 -12.16 -3.87 17.68
C GLU A 231 -12.65 -3.61 19.11
N GLY A 232 -11.73 -3.36 20.04
CA GLY A 232 -12.02 -2.98 21.44
C GLY A 232 -12.34 -1.50 21.66
N MET A 233 -12.16 -0.63 20.67
CA MET A 233 -12.42 0.81 20.74
C MET A 233 -13.93 1.10 20.62
N LYS A 234 -14.65 0.87 21.73
CA LYS A 234 -16.08 1.17 21.79
C LYS A 234 -16.32 2.66 21.54
N GLY A 235 -17.18 2.96 20.56
CA GLY A 235 -17.56 4.33 20.23
C GLY A 235 -16.72 4.99 19.13
N LYS A 236 -15.67 4.35 18.63
CA LYS A 236 -14.88 4.90 17.51
C LYS A 236 -15.77 5.21 16.29
N ILE A 237 -16.68 4.29 15.92
CA ILE A 237 -17.58 4.46 14.78
C ILE A 237 -18.43 5.74 14.89
N GLN A 238 -18.91 6.09 16.10
CA GLN A 238 -19.73 7.30 16.29
C GLN A 238 -18.95 8.60 16.00
N SER A 239 -17.63 8.57 16.12
CA SER A 239 -16.80 9.73 15.78
C SER A 239 -16.73 9.98 14.28
N PHE A 240 -17.14 9.01 13.46
CA PHE A 240 -17.16 9.09 12.01
C PHE A 240 -18.56 9.43 11.44
N ASP A 241 -19.48 9.91 12.29
CA ASP A 241 -20.76 10.42 11.81
C ASP A 241 -20.53 11.55 10.79
N GLY A 242 -21.14 11.42 9.60
CA GLY A 242 -20.92 12.33 8.48
C GLY A 242 -19.70 12.03 7.59
N PHE A 243 -18.90 10.98 7.89
CA PHE A 243 -17.73 10.58 7.08
C PHE A 243 -18.00 9.39 6.16
N GLN A 244 -19.21 8.86 6.13
CA GLN A 244 -19.57 7.81 5.18
C GLN A 244 -19.47 8.31 3.74
N VAL A 245 -18.77 7.57 2.89
CA VAL A 245 -18.75 7.82 1.45
C VAL A 245 -20.03 7.22 0.85
N ASN A 246 -20.97 8.10 0.53
CA ASN A 246 -22.28 7.78 -0.01
C ASN A 246 -22.54 8.59 -1.29
N GLU A 247 -23.68 8.37 -1.92
CA GLU A 247 -24.06 8.96 -3.20
C GLU A 247 -24.13 10.49 -3.13
N ASP A 248 -24.60 11.05 -2.01
CA ASP A 248 -24.67 12.50 -1.81
C ASP A 248 -23.28 13.13 -1.71
N LEU A 249 -22.35 12.47 -1.02
CA LEU A 249 -20.98 12.95 -0.89
C LEU A 249 -20.26 12.93 -2.24
N VAL A 250 -20.30 11.80 -2.96
CA VAL A 250 -19.59 11.66 -4.24
C VAL A 250 -20.19 12.49 -5.37
N ALA A 251 -21.41 13.01 -5.20
CA ALA A 251 -21.99 13.97 -6.14
C ALA A 251 -21.21 15.30 -6.22
N HIS A 252 -20.34 15.58 -5.25
CA HIS A 252 -19.43 16.74 -5.24
C HIS A 252 -18.10 16.48 -5.97
N ALA A 253 -17.76 15.22 -6.26
CA ALA A 253 -16.55 14.86 -7.00
C ALA A 253 -16.69 15.12 -8.50
N ASP A 254 -15.59 14.96 -9.25
CA ASP A 254 -15.63 14.91 -10.71
C ASP A 254 -16.62 13.81 -11.15
N PRO A 255 -17.47 14.01 -12.16
CA PRO A 255 -18.45 13.00 -12.60
C PRO A 255 -17.84 11.64 -12.99
N ASP A 256 -16.59 11.64 -13.45
CA ASP A 256 -15.83 10.46 -13.83
C ASP A 256 -14.78 10.06 -12.77
N TYR A 257 -14.96 10.49 -11.50
CA TYR A 257 -14.08 10.13 -10.40
C TYR A 257 -13.88 8.62 -10.30
N LEU A 258 -12.73 8.19 -9.79
CA LEU A 258 -12.46 6.81 -9.38
C LEU A 258 -12.82 6.63 -7.91
N PHE A 259 -13.62 5.63 -7.58
CA PHE A 259 -13.80 5.20 -6.19
C PHE A 259 -12.81 4.09 -5.85
N MET A 260 -12.08 4.26 -4.76
CA MET A 260 -11.06 3.34 -4.27
C MET A 260 -11.30 2.93 -2.82
N HIS A 261 -10.95 1.68 -2.50
CA HIS A 261 -10.96 1.10 -1.16
C HIS A 261 -10.02 -0.10 -1.12
N CYS A 262 -9.13 -0.16 -0.13
CA CYS A 262 -8.15 -1.26 -0.05
C CYS A 262 -8.76 -2.64 0.26
N LEU A 263 -10.03 -2.69 0.66
CA LEU A 263 -10.76 -3.89 1.08
C LEU A 263 -10.13 -4.60 2.30
N PRO A 264 -10.93 -5.29 3.16
CA PRO A 264 -12.38 -5.49 3.06
C PRO A 264 -13.16 -4.21 3.36
N ALA A 265 -14.33 -4.01 2.77
CA ALA A 265 -15.22 -2.90 3.05
C ALA A 265 -16.35 -3.34 4.02
N HIS A 266 -16.69 -2.47 4.98
CA HIS A 266 -17.87 -2.62 5.83
C HIS A 266 -19.01 -1.82 5.23
N ARG A 267 -19.72 -2.43 4.29
CA ARG A 267 -20.83 -1.81 3.56
C ARG A 267 -21.92 -1.30 4.51
N GLY A 268 -22.30 -0.03 4.36
CA GLY A 268 -23.22 0.66 5.26
C GLY A 268 -22.53 1.37 6.44
N GLU A 269 -21.22 1.15 6.65
CA GLU A 269 -20.42 1.91 7.59
C GLU A 269 -19.65 3.02 6.87
N GLU A 270 -18.42 2.76 6.39
CA GLU A 270 -17.60 3.77 5.71
C GLU A 270 -18.02 4.04 4.26
N VAL A 271 -18.73 3.11 3.62
CA VAL A 271 -19.17 3.23 2.22
C VAL A 271 -20.53 2.56 1.99
N THR A 272 -21.34 3.14 1.13
CA THR A 272 -22.62 2.54 0.69
C THR A 272 -22.43 1.54 -0.45
N ASP A 273 -23.38 0.60 -0.59
CA ASP A 273 -23.40 -0.34 -1.72
C ASP A 273 -23.46 0.40 -3.06
N GLY A 274 -24.24 1.49 -3.15
CA GLY A 274 -24.38 2.25 -4.38
C GLY A 274 -23.09 2.88 -4.87
N VAL A 275 -22.18 3.26 -3.98
CA VAL A 275 -20.86 3.82 -4.33
C VAL A 275 -19.88 2.70 -4.69
N ILE A 276 -19.72 1.70 -3.83
CA ILE A 276 -18.70 0.65 -4.05
C ILE A 276 -19.03 -0.24 -5.25
N ASP A 277 -20.29 -0.41 -5.61
CA ASP A 277 -20.74 -1.19 -6.78
C ASP A 277 -21.04 -0.30 -8.00
N SER A 278 -20.72 1.00 -7.94
CA SER A 278 -20.93 1.93 -9.05
C SER A 278 -19.97 1.68 -10.21
N ARG A 279 -20.28 2.28 -11.36
CA ARG A 279 -19.38 2.28 -12.53
C ARG A 279 -18.04 2.98 -12.28
N ASN A 280 -17.99 3.87 -11.29
CA ASN A 280 -16.79 4.62 -10.89
C ASN A 280 -15.85 3.82 -9.97
N SER A 281 -16.33 2.67 -9.46
CA SER A 281 -15.56 1.85 -8.54
C SER A 281 -14.51 1.03 -9.27
N VAL A 282 -13.26 1.15 -8.83
CA VAL A 282 -12.10 0.38 -9.34
C VAL A 282 -11.48 -0.51 -8.26
N VAL A 283 -12.23 -0.82 -7.21
CA VAL A 283 -11.73 -1.55 -6.03
C VAL A 283 -11.16 -2.94 -6.35
N PHE A 284 -11.68 -3.63 -7.36
CA PHE A 284 -11.19 -4.93 -7.76
C PHE A 284 -9.94 -4.84 -8.65
N ASP A 285 -9.86 -3.85 -9.53
CA ASP A 285 -8.63 -3.54 -10.30
C ASP A 285 -7.52 -3.10 -9.34
N GLN A 286 -7.84 -2.27 -8.35
CA GLN A 286 -6.94 -1.88 -7.26
C GLN A 286 -6.44 -3.10 -6.47
N ALA A 287 -7.32 -4.04 -6.15
CA ALA A 287 -6.96 -5.27 -5.46
C ALA A 287 -6.05 -6.18 -6.32
N GLU A 288 -6.32 -6.30 -7.61
CA GLU A 288 -5.47 -7.02 -8.56
C GLU A 288 -4.08 -6.38 -8.65
N ASN A 289 -4.01 -5.07 -8.73
CA ASN A 289 -2.77 -4.31 -8.83
C ASN A 289 -1.83 -4.52 -7.63
N ARG A 290 -2.33 -5.02 -6.50
CA ARG A 290 -1.50 -5.46 -5.38
C ARG A 290 -0.46 -6.49 -5.80
N MET A 291 -0.84 -7.47 -6.61
CA MET A 291 0.08 -8.50 -7.09
C MET A 291 1.13 -7.90 -8.03
N TRP A 292 0.73 -7.12 -9.01
CA TRP A 292 1.62 -6.56 -10.00
C TRP A 292 2.61 -5.53 -9.42
N ALA A 293 2.13 -4.66 -8.53
CA ALA A 293 2.99 -3.73 -7.80
C ALA A 293 3.99 -4.48 -6.90
N GLN A 294 3.55 -5.51 -6.17
CA GLN A 294 4.43 -6.34 -5.35
C GLN A 294 5.46 -7.11 -6.17
N MET A 295 5.12 -7.60 -7.37
CA MET A 295 6.08 -8.21 -8.29
C MET A 295 7.17 -7.23 -8.71
N SER A 296 6.81 -6.01 -9.03
CA SER A 296 7.77 -4.94 -9.34
C SER A 296 8.70 -4.63 -8.16
N LEU A 297 8.12 -4.45 -6.96
CA LEU A 297 8.86 -4.21 -5.72
C LEU A 297 9.85 -5.36 -5.41
N LEU A 298 9.39 -6.60 -5.49
CA LEU A 298 10.23 -7.78 -5.27
C LEU A 298 11.40 -7.84 -6.25
N THR A 299 11.15 -7.59 -7.53
CA THR A 299 12.21 -7.57 -8.54
C THR A 299 13.26 -6.52 -8.20
N ARG A 300 12.82 -5.28 -7.91
CA ARG A 300 13.74 -4.17 -7.59
C ARG A 300 14.57 -4.42 -6.34
N LEU A 301 13.96 -4.97 -5.30
CA LEU A 301 14.61 -5.13 -4.00
C LEU A 301 15.45 -6.41 -3.89
N CYS A 302 14.99 -7.51 -4.49
CA CYS A 302 15.67 -8.80 -4.37
C CYS A 302 16.63 -9.11 -5.54
N ASN A 303 16.42 -8.53 -6.73
CA ASN A 303 17.30 -8.72 -7.88
C ASN A 303 17.55 -7.42 -8.64
N GLU A 304 18.42 -6.57 -8.09
CA GLU A 304 18.80 -5.29 -8.67
C GLU A 304 19.41 -5.44 -10.09
N ALA A 305 20.12 -6.52 -10.36
CA ALA A 305 20.71 -6.78 -11.69
C ALA A 305 19.61 -7.00 -12.75
N ALA A 306 18.60 -7.80 -12.45
CA ALA A 306 17.45 -7.99 -13.34
C ALA A 306 16.66 -6.70 -13.55
N TRP A 307 16.51 -5.88 -12.50
CA TRP A 307 15.88 -4.58 -12.56
C TRP A 307 16.60 -3.63 -13.54
N HIS A 308 17.92 -3.52 -13.45
CA HIS A 308 18.70 -2.65 -14.34
C HIS A 308 18.75 -3.16 -15.77
N THR A 309 18.96 -4.46 -15.98
CA THR A 309 18.96 -5.06 -17.32
C THR A 309 17.68 -4.77 -18.07
N TYR A 310 16.56 -4.81 -17.38
CA TYR A 310 15.27 -4.50 -17.98
C TYR A 310 15.14 -3.02 -18.37
N ASN A 311 15.56 -2.12 -17.51
CA ASN A 311 15.49 -0.68 -17.76
C ASN A 311 16.39 -0.21 -18.92
N GLU A 312 17.44 -0.99 -19.25
CA GLU A 312 18.30 -0.72 -20.38
C GLU A 312 17.74 -1.23 -21.72
N LEU A 313 16.84 -2.19 -21.69
CA LEU A 313 16.28 -2.84 -22.87
C LEU A 313 14.99 -2.15 -23.35
N TYR A 314 14.39 -1.32 -22.55
CA TYR A 314 13.09 -0.70 -22.77
C TYR A 314 13.00 0.73 -22.22
#